data_cbe044a49a5cff9be14055d1f5a219ed
#
_entry.id   cbe044a49a5cff9be14055d1f5a219ed
#
_cell.length_a   1.000
_cell.length_b   1.000
_cell.length_c   1.000
_cell.angle_alpha   90.00
_cell.angle_beta   90.00
_cell.angle_gamma   90.00
#
_symmetry.space_group_name_H-M   'P 1'
#
loop_
_entity.id
_entity.type
_entity.pdbx_description
1 polymer ?
#
loop_
_entity_poly.entity_id
_entity_poly.type
_entity_poly.pdbx_seq_one_letter_code
_entity_poly.pdbx_strand_id
1 'polypeptide(L)'
;STPSNSSAASDVYKRQDLYKELTTKEPLKPDVGAKYAKTLKLDLSKLTHYIAGPNSVKISQPVTNLSDMKVDKAYLVSCTNSRLSDLEAAANVFTAHGPNTKIADGVKMYIAAASRTIQKQAEENGIWKTLLDAGCTPLPSGCGPCIGLGTGLLEPGEVGVSATNRNFKGRMGSKDAKAFLASPAVVAASAIKGYMAVPNDVKIDHDPTGIVEIEGAEESEESSSAPEAAATVEMLPEFPKKIRGELIFCDQDNINTDGIYPGKYTYEDYVSKEKMAEVCMENYDSNFQSLVNPGDIVVSGFNFGTGSSREQAATAILAKGVPLVVAGSFSNIFFRNSINNALLTLELPSLIKLLREKFSDPDNKCLT
;
A
#
# COMPACT_ATOMS: atom_id res chain seq x y z
N SER A 1 33.71 28.73 21.82
CA SER A 1 32.27 29.08 21.75
C SER A 1 31.48 27.82 21.50
N THR A 2 30.83 27.30 22.52
CA THR A 2 29.91 26.18 22.46
C THR A 2 28.73 26.52 21.56
N PRO A 3 28.31 25.64 20.61
CA PRO A 3 27.08 25.83 19.87
C PRO A 3 25.90 25.77 20.85
N SER A 4 25.08 26.79 20.84
CA SER A 4 23.92 26.88 21.68
C SER A 4 22.93 25.75 21.37
N ASN A 5 22.46 25.04 22.37
CA ASN A 5 21.39 24.01 22.35
C ASN A 5 20.00 24.55 21.93
N SER A 6 19.95 25.62 21.12
CA SER A 6 18.69 26.29 20.79
C SER A 6 17.80 25.54 19.80
N SER A 7 18.39 24.70 18.94
CA SER A 7 17.59 23.97 17.91
C SER A 7 16.82 22.78 18.49
N ALA A 8 17.44 21.99 19.36
CA ALA A 8 16.76 20.86 20.00
C ALA A 8 15.67 21.33 20.99
N ALA A 9 15.95 22.38 21.77
CA ALA A 9 14.96 22.97 22.66
C ALA A 9 13.77 23.55 21.88
N SER A 10 14.02 24.26 20.77
CA SER A 10 12.94 24.82 19.94
C SER A 10 12.09 23.73 19.28
N ASP A 11 12.67 22.58 18.93
CA ASP A 11 11.95 21.44 18.34
C ASP A 11 11.06 20.74 19.40
N VAL A 12 11.55 20.61 20.63
CA VAL A 12 10.75 20.09 21.76
C VAL A 12 9.59 21.01 22.09
N TYR A 13 9.81 22.32 22.11
CA TYR A 13 8.74 23.30 22.33
C TYR A 13 7.71 23.28 21.21
N LYS A 14 8.13 23.22 19.97
CA LYS A 14 7.21 23.09 18.82
C LYS A 14 6.38 21.81 18.88
N ARG A 15 6.96 20.70 19.32
CA ARG A 15 6.23 19.43 19.52
C ARG A 15 5.25 19.54 20.69
N GLN A 16 5.61 20.22 21.78
CA GLN A 16 4.70 20.46 22.89
C GLN A 16 3.54 21.37 22.51
N ASP A 17 3.80 22.41 21.72
CA ASP A 17 2.77 23.32 21.23
C ASP A 17 1.83 22.58 20.25
N LEU A 18 2.39 21.79 19.33
CA LEU A 18 1.59 20.93 18.43
C LEU A 18 0.78 19.91 19.22
N TYR A 19 1.36 19.28 20.25
CA TYR A 19 0.64 18.36 21.12
C TYR A 19 -0.50 19.04 21.87
N LYS A 20 -0.26 20.23 22.43
CA LYS A 20 -1.32 21.04 23.05
C LYS A 20 -2.40 21.45 22.06
N GLU A 21 -2.00 21.89 20.86
CA GLU A 21 -2.95 22.24 19.79
C GLU A 21 -3.81 21.03 19.39
N LEU A 22 -3.21 19.87 19.21
CA LEU A 22 -3.92 18.64 18.84
C LEU A 22 -4.82 18.10 19.97
N THR A 23 -4.40 18.26 21.24
CA THR A 23 -5.19 17.82 22.39
C THR A 23 -6.27 18.81 22.83
N THR A 24 -6.16 20.08 22.45
CA THR A 24 -7.18 21.10 22.71
C THR A 24 -8.23 21.18 21.60
N LYS A 25 -7.92 20.74 20.39
CA LYS A 25 -8.91 20.58 19.32
C LYS A 25 -9.79 19.37 19.62
N GLU A 26 -11.09 19.54 19.53
CA GLU A 26 -11.99 18.40 19.61
C GLU A 26 -11.61 17.39 18.49
N PRO A 27 -11.38 16.13 18.84
CA PRO A 27 -11.02 15.15 17.83
C PRO A 27 -12.14 15.04 16.80
N LEU A 28 -11.79 14.83 15.54
CA LEU A 28 -12.75 14.58 14.48
C LEU A 28 -13.63 13.38 14.89
N LYS A 29 -14.93 13.62 14.89
CA LYS A 29 -15.94 12.61 15.21
C LYS A 29 -16.80 12.39 13.97
N PRO A 30 -17.42 11.23 13.84
CA PRO A 30 -18.44 11.01 12.84
C PRO A 30 -19.59 12.00 13.00
N ASP A 31 -20.26 12.33 11.91
CA ASP A 31 -21.48 13.13 11.95
C ASP A 31 -22.56 12.44 12.77
N VAL A 32 -23.40 13.24 13.42
CA VAL A 32 -24.54 12.71 14.16
C VAL A 32 -25.48 11.96 13.19
N GLY A 33 -25.72 10.69 13.46
CA GLY A 33 -26.55 9.83 12.59
C GLY A 33 -25.81 9.20 11.41
N ALA A 34 -24.46 9.27 11.36
CA ALA A 34 -23.66 8.55 10.38
C ALA A 34 -24.00 7.05 10.40
N LYS A 35 -24.32 6.49 9.24
CA LYS A 35 -24.65 5.07 9.08
C LYS A 35 -23.42 4.29 8.64
N TYR A 36 -23.16 3.19 9.31
CA TYR A 36 -22.04 2.29 9.00
C TYR A 36 -22.58 0.94 8.57
N ALA A 37 -22.00 0.39 7.52
CA ALA A 37 -22.35 -0.96 7.05
C ALA A 37 -22.03 -2.04 8.09
N LYS A 38 -20.96 -1.83 8.88
CA LYS A 38 -20.57 -2.72 9.99
C LYS A 38 -19.77 -1.94 11.02
N THR A 39 -19.90 -2.32 12.29
CA THR A 39 -19.05 -1.83 13.37
C THR A 39 -18.12 -2.94 13.83
N LEU A 40 -16.81 -2.64 13.88
CA LEU A 40 -15.78 -3.56 14.35
C LEU A 40 -15.21 -3.02 15.66
N LYS A 41 -15.25 -3.83 16.72
CA LYS A 41 -14.60 -3.53 18.00
C LYS A 41 -13.34 -4.36 18.12
N LEU A 42 -12.20 -3.72 18.24
CA LEU A 42 -10.90 -4.35 18.42
C LEU A 42 -10.35 -4.03 19.81
N ASP A 43 -10.16 -5.05 20.64
CA ASP A 43 -9.48 -4.91 21.93
C ASP A 43 -7.95 -4.87 21.71
N LEU A 44 -7.39 -3.67 21.79
CA LEU A 44 -5.96 -3.46 21.58
C LEU A 44 -5.09 -4.10 22.68
N SER A 45 -5.65 -4.39 23.87
CA SER A 45 -4.89 -5.04 24.95
C SER A 45 -4.57 -6.51 24.65
N LYS A 46 -5.32 -7.11 23.72
CA LYS A 46 -5.14 -8.49 23.27
C LYS A 46 -4.32 -8.62 21.99
N LEU A 47 -3.87 -7.51 21.40
CA LEU A 47 -3.05 -7.53 20.19
C LEU A 47 -1.66 -8.12 20.47
N THR A 48 -1.26 -9.09 19.66
CA THR A 48 0.11 -9.59 19.58
C THR A 48 0.77 -9.16 18.27
N HIS A 49 2.02 -9.54 18.09
CA HIS A 49 2.72 -9.32 16.82
C HIS A 49 2.22 -10.29 15.75
N TYR A 50 1.77 -9.72 14.64
CA TYR A 50 1.33 -10.47 13.45
C TYR A 50 2.35 -10.36 12.34
N ILE A 51 2.34 -11.37 11.48
CA ILE A 51 3.17 -11.45 10.28
C ILE A 51 2.28 -11.79 9.08
N ALA A 52 2.56 -11.17 7.94
CA ALA A 52 1.85 -11.49 6.71
C ALA A 52 2.72 -12.36 5.79
N GLY A 53 2.18 -13.48 5.35
CA GLY A 53 2.89 -14.39 4.46
C GLY A 53 2.69 -15.88 4.79
N PRO A 54 3.35 -16.75 3.99
CA PRO A 54 4.32 -16.41 2.94
C PRO A 54 3.67 -15.91 1.64
N ASN A 55 4.37 -15.04 0.94
CA ASN A 55 4.10 -14.61 -0.43
C ASN A 55 2.71 -14.01 -0.69
N SER A 56 2.03 -13.53 0.35
CA SER A 56 0.73 -12.88 0.25
C SER A 56 0.48 -11.98 1.48
N VAL A 57 0.04 -10.76 1.25
CA VAL A 57 -0.42 -9.84 2.31
C VAL A 57 -1.79 -10.25 2.89
N LYS A 58 -2.52 -11.13 2.21
CA LYS A 58 -3.83 -11.61 2.65
C LYS A 58 -3.74 -12.75 3.68
N ILE A 59 -2.57 -13.35 3.84
CA ILE A 59 -2.30 -14.37 4.84
C ILE A 59 -1.72 -13.64 6.05
N SER A 60 -2.46 -13.57 7.14
CA SER A 60 -2.02 -12.93 8.38
C SER A 60 -2.18 -13.90 9.54
N GLN A 61 -1.15 -14.01 10.38
CA GLN A 61 -1.14 -14.90 11.53
C GLN A 61 -0.23 -14.36 12.64
N PRO A 62 -0.42 -14.75 13.90
CA PRO A 62 0.52 -14.47 14.96
C PRO A 62 1.92 -15.00 14.63
N VAL A 63 2.96 -14.21 14.96
CA VAL A 63 4.37 -14.63 14.75
C VAL A 63 4.67 -15.93 15.49
N THR A 64 4.05 -16.14 16.65
CA THR A 64 4.21 -17.35 17.48
C THR A 64 3.84 -18.65 16.78
N ASN A 65 2.96 -18.59 15.77
CA ASN A 65 2.63 -19.77 14.95
C ASN A 65 3.78 -20.20 14.02
N LEU A 66 4.81 -19.38 13.89
CA LEU A 66 5.96 -19.60 13.01
C LEU A 66 7.28 -19.68 13.78
N SER A 67 7.25 -19.91 15.09
CA SER A 67 8.44 -19.91 15.96
C SER A 67 9.54 -20.90 15.57
N ASP A 68 9.19 -21.97 14.82
CA ASP A 68 10.14 -22.97 14.32
C ASP A 68 10.67 -22.64 12.91
N MET A 69 10.17 -21.58 12.29
CA MET A 69 10.57 -21.21 10.93
C MET A 69 11.88 -20.44 10.94
N LYS A 70 12.94 -21.06 10.43
CA LYS A 70 14.25 -20.41 10.26
C LYS A 70 14.17 -19.24 9.29
N VAL A 71 14.99 -18.24 9.52
CA VAL A 71 15.12 -17.03 8.70
C VAL A 71 16.52 -17.01 8.09
N ASP A 72 16.60 -16.92 6.76
CA ASP A 72 17.87 -16.79 6.04
C ASP A 72 18.23 -15.32 5.82
N LYS A 73 17.23 -14.48 5.50
CA LYS A 73 17.44 -13.06 5.24
C LYS A 73 16.40 -12.19 5.94
N ALA A 74 16.86 -11.10 6.54
CA ALA A 74 16.04 -10.10 7.18
C ALA A 74 16.24 -8.74 6.51
N TYR A 75 15.15 -7.94 6.36
CA TYR A 75 15.22 -6.70 5.61
C TYR A 75 14.54 -5.56 6.35
N LEU A 76 15.28 -4.52 6.62
CA LEU A 76 14.78 -3.23 7.06
C LEU A 76 15.06 -2.22 5.95
N VAL A 77 14.29 -2.33 4.87
CA VAL A 77 14.48 -1.58 3.62
C VAL A 77 13.12 -1.18 3.09
N SER A 78 12.90 0.04 2.77
CA SER A 78 11.81 0.59 1.95
C SER A 78 11.61 2.07 2.24
N CYS A 79 10.94 2.79 1.34
CA CYS A 79 10.57 4.19 1.57
C CYS A 79 9.47 4.37 2.64
N THR A 80 8.73 3.33 2.98
CA THR A 80 7.61 3.42 3.93
C THR A 80 7.96 2.96 5.34
N ASN A 81 8.77 1.90 5.49
CA ASN A 81 9.07 1.27 6.77
C ASN A 81 10.57 1.22 7.08
N SER A 82 11.32 2.22 6.63
CA SER A 82 12.71 2.50 7.03
C SER A 82 12.88 3.99 7.32
N ARG A 83 11.87 4.60 7.92
CA ARG A 83 11.91 5.95 8.46
C ARG A 83 12.75 5.94 9.74
N LEU A 84 13.06 7.10 10.27
CA LEU A 84 13.89 7.21 11.48
C LEU A 84 13.30 6.39 12.65
N SER A 85 11.99 6.50 12.88
CA SER A 85 11.29 5.73 13.91
C SER A 85 11.32 4.21 13.71
N ASP A 86 11.32 3.75 12.45
CA ASP A 86 11.38 2.33 12.13
C ASP A 86 12.79 1.76 12.38
N LEU A 87 13.81 2.52 11.99
CA LEU A 87 15.22 2.20 12.28
C LEU A 87 15.48 2.20 13.78
N GLU A 88 14.94 3.16 14.52
CA GLU A 88 15.01 3.26 15.97
C GLU A 88 14.32 2.06 16.65
N ALA A 89 13.11 1.70 16.20
CA ALA A 89 12.40 0.54 16.74
C ALA A 89 13.20 -0.75 16.59
N ALA A 90 13.86 -0.97 15.44
CA ALA A 90 14.73 -2.11 15.23
C ALA A 90 16.01 -2.05 16.11
N ALA A 91 16.67 -0.88 16.18
CA ALA A 91 17.87 -0.70 17.00
C ALA A 91 17.59 -0.92 18.49
N ASN A 92 16.43 -0.48 18.97
CA ASN A 92 15.99 -0.69 20.36
C ASN A 92 15.86 -2.17 20.70
N VAL A 93 15.43 -3.02 19.76
CA VAL A 93 15.39 -4.48 19.99
C VAL A 93 16.80 -5.04 20.17
N PHE A 94 17.78 -4.63 19.37
CA PHE A 94 19.18 -5.03 19.57
C PHE A 94 19.71 -4.55 20.92
N THR A 95 19.46 -3.32 21.28
CA THR A 95 19.91 -2.73 22.56
C THR A 95 19.29 -3.42 23.77
N ALA A 96 17.99 -3.75 23.69
CA ALA A 96 17.27 -4.46 24.76
C ALA A 96 17.82 -5.89 25.01
N HIS A 97 18.36 -6.54 23.98
CA HIS A 97 19.00 -7.86 24.12
C HIS A 97 20.41 -7.79 24.69
N GLY A 98 20.99 -6.60 24.79
CA GLY A 98 22.32 -6.37 25.42
C GLY A 98 23.32 -5.67 24.49
N PRO A 99 24.41 -5.11 25.07
CA PRO A 99 25.29 -4.19 24.34
C PRO A 99 26.10 -4.80 23.19
N ASN A 100 26.21 -6.13 23.11
CA ASN A 100 26.98 -6.83 22.08
C ASN A 100 26.09 -7.77 21.24
N THR A 101 24.81 -7.52 21.24
CA THR A 101 23.87 -8.35 20.47
C THR A 101 24.17 -8.28 18.98
N LYS A 102 24.26 -9.44 18.35
CA LYS A 102 24.51 -9.62 16.92
C LYS A 102 23.32 -10.31 16.26
N ILE A 103 23.26 -10.21 14.95
CA ILE A 103 22.41 -11.10 14.14
C ILE A 103 22.89 -12.54 14.30
N ALA A 104 21.97 -13.50 14.24
CA ALA A 104 22.28 -14.92 14.37
C ALA A 104 23.22 -15.41 13.24
N ASP A 105 24.04 -16.41 13.56
CA ASP A 105 24.88 -17.05 12.54
C ASP A 105 24.02 -17.64 11.43
N GLY A 106 24.44 -17.40 10.18
CA GLY A 106 23.72 -17.84 8.98
C GLY A 106 22.63 -16.89 8.51
N VAL A 107 22.21 -15.90 9.31
CA VAL A 107 21.26 -14.85 8.88
C VAL A 107 22.01 -13.68 8.26
N LYS A 108 21.46 -13.14 7.16
CA LYS A 108 21.92 -11.87 6.57
C LYS A 108 20.84 -10.81 6.77
N MET A 109 21.16 -9.74 7.48
CA MET A 109 20.23 -8.61 7.64
C MET A 109 20.70 -7.42 6.80
N TYR A 110 19.81 -6.95 5.93
CA TYR A 110 20.04 -5.79 5.07
C TYR A 110 19.27 -4.59 5.59
N ILE A 111 19.94 -3.42 5.63
CA ILE A 111 19.32 -2.17 6.04
C ILE A 111 19.49 -1.09 4.97
N ALA A 112 18.45 -0.31 4.71
CA ALA A 112 18.49 0.86 3.86
C ALA A 112 17.54 1.91 4.41
N ALA A 113 18.02 3.11 4.69
CA ALA A 113 17.14 4.19 5.13
C ALA A 113 16.19 4.64 4.01
N ALA A 114 15.03 5.16 4.36
CA ALA A 114 14.02 5.64 3.41
C ALA A 114 14.54 6.78 2.50
N SER A 115 15.54 7.54 2.98
CA SER A 115 16.23 8.58 2.21
C SER A 115 17.61 8.88 2.82
N ARG A 116 18.46 9.60 2.06
CA ARG A 116 19.76 10.07 2.58
C ARG A 116 19.61 10.96 3.80
N THR A 117 18.55 11.77 3.87
CA THR A 117 18.28 12.62 5.04
C THR A 117 17.99 11.78 6.28
N ILE A 118 17.19 10.73 6.14
CA ILE A 118 16.89 9.79 7.24
C ILE A 118 18.13 9.03 7.65
N GLN A 119 18.97 8.58 6.72
CA GLN A 119 20.23 7.92 7.03
C GLN A 119 21.12 8.84 7.86
N LYS A 120 21.32 10.09 7.45
CA LYS A 120 22.12 11.07 8.19
C LYS A 120 21.60 11.29 9.61
N GLN A 121 20.29 11.43 9.78
CA GLN A 121 19.67 11.55 11.10
C GLN A 121 19.90 10.31 11.96
N ALA A 122 19.81 9.11 11.38
CA ALA A 122 20.07 7.86 12.09
C ALA A 122 21.56 7.73 12.48
N GLU A 123 22.48 8.22 11.67
CA GLU A 123 23.92 8.28 11.96
C GLU A 123 24.18 9.26 13.12
N GLU A 124 23.62 10.46 13.06
CA GLU A 124 23.76 11.50 14.10
C GLU A 124 23.22 11.05 15.47
N ASN A 125 22.15 10.26 15.48
CA ASN A 125 21.51 9.73 16.69
C ASN A 125 22.11 8.40 17.18
N GLY A 126 23.14 7.84 16.49
CA GLY A 126 23.75 6.58 16.86
C GLY A 126 22.96 5.31 16.48
N ILE A 127 21.74 5.46 15.98
CA ILE A 127 20.85 4.36 15.56
C ILE A 127 21.51 3.52 14.46
N TRP A 128 22.05 4.18 13.44
CA TRP A 128 22.72 3.54 12.32
C TRP A 128 23.93 2.72 12.78
N LYS A 129 24.72 3.30 13.68
CA LYS A 129 25.88 2.62 14.28
C LYS A 129 25.48 1.35 15.04
N THR A 130 24.42 1.40 15.84
CA THR A 130 23.89 0.22 16.57
C THR A 130 23.55 -0.92 15.60
N LEU A 131 22.91 -0.63 14.48
CA LEU A 131 22.55 -1.64 13.47
C LEU A 131 23.80 -2.20 12.76
N LEU A 132 24.78 -1.34 12.41
CA LEU A 132 26.04 -1.78 11.82
C LEU A 132 26.85 -2.64 12.80
N ASP A 133 26.96 -2.22 14.04
CA ASP A 133 27.65 -2.97 15.10
C ASP A 133 26.98 -4.33 15.33
N ALA A 134 25.67 -4.45 15.14
CA ALA A 134 24.97 -5.73 15.20
C ALA A 134 25.27 -6.67 14.02
N GLY A 135 25.94 -6.20 12.98
CA GLY A 135 26.31 -6.99 11.80
C GLY A 135 25.38 -6.79 10.60
N CYS A 136 24.51 -5.78 10.64
CA CYS A 136 23.65 -5.49 9.50
C CYS A 136 24.44 -4.96 8.30
N THR A 137 24.08 -5.37 7.09
CA THR A 137 24.69 -4.93 5.84
C THR A 137 23.97 -3.69 5.31
N PRO A 138 24.62 -2.53 5.21
CA PRO A 138 24.01 -1.32 4.69
C PRO A 138 23.86 -1.38 3.16
N LEU A 139 22.73 -0.92 2.67
CA LEU A 139 22.45 -0.70 1.27
C LEU A 139 22.20 0.79 1.00
N PRO A 140 22.41 1.28 -0.22
CA PRO A 140 22.02 2.64 -0.59
C PRO A 140 20.54 2.89 -0.34
N SER A 141 20.19 4.10 0.11
CA SER A 141 18.79 4.53 0.23
C SER A 141 18.07 4.40 -1.10
N GLY A 142 16.95 3.69 -1.12
CA GLY A 142 16.19 3.43 -2.33
C GLY A 142 15.38 2.14 -2.27
N CYS A 143 14.90 1.72 -3.44
CA CYS A 143 14.00 0.56 -3.52
C CYS A 143 14.71 -0.78 -3.35
N GLY A 144 15.82 -1.02 -4.04
CA GLY A 144 16.65 -2.23 -3.90
C GLY A 144 15.87 -3.56 -3.80
N PRO A 145 16.16 -4.40 -2.79
CA PRO A 145 15.49 -5.70 -2.61
C PRO A 145 13.97 -5.61 -2.40
N CYS A 146 13.46 -4.46 -1.95
CA CYS A 146 12.02 -4.21 -1.79
C CYS A 146 11.22 -4.41 -3.09
N ILE A 147 11.87 -4.25 -4.24
CA ILE A 147 11.26 -4.43 -5.57
C ILE A 147 11.98 -5.49 -6.43
N GLY A 148 12.81 -6.31 -5.81
CA GLY A 148 13.52 -7.37 -6.51
C GLY A 148 14.74 -6.91 -7.29
N LEU A 149 15.37 -5.81 -6.88
CA LEU A 149 16.55 -5.24 -7.54
C LEU A 149 17.77 -5.21 -6.61
N GLY A 150 18.96 -5.29 -7.20
CA GLY A 150 20.22 -5.10 -6.49
C GLY A 150 20.67 -6.27 -5.64
N THR A 151 21.41 -5.97 -4.58
CA THR A 151 22.03 -6.95 -3.69
C THR A 151 21.07 -7.46 -2.64
N GLY A 152 21.20 -8.73 -2.26
CA GLY A 152 20.46 -9.32 -1.14
C GLY A 152 19.11 -9.93 -1.54
N LEU A 153 18.89 -10.23 -2.81
CA LEU A 153 17.68 -10.91 -3.25
C LEU A 153 17.57 -12.32 -2.63
N LEU A 154 16.34 -12.77 -2.40
CA LEU A 154 16.08 -14.14 -1.93
C LEU A 154 16.38 -15.14 -3.01
N GLU A 155 17.13 -16.18 -2.65
CA GLU A 155 17.44 -17.34 -3.47
C GLU A 155 16.33 -18.40 -3.39
N PRO A 156 16.32 -19.40 -4.29
CA PRO A 156 15.35 -20.50 -4.22
C PRO A 156 15.40 -21.21 -2.86
N GLY A 157 14.24 -21.40 -2.23
CA GLY A 157 14.09 -22.08 -0.95
C GLY A 157 14.37 -21.21 0.29
N GLU A 158 14.96 -20.04 0.16
CA GLU A 158 15.22 -19.14 1.30
C GLU A 158 13.94 -18.57 1.91
N VAL A 159 14.02 -18.28 3.19
CA VAL A 159 12.98 -17.60 3.97
C VAL A 159 13.44 -16.19 4.31
N GLY A 160 12.68 -15.20 3.86
CA GLY A 160 12.93 -13.79 4.14
C GLY A 160 11.83 -13.15 4.99
N VAL A 161 12.22 -12.37 6.00
CA VAL A 161 11.33 -11.50 6.77
C VAL A 161 11.69 -10.06 6.53
N SER A 162 10.69 -9.21 6.24
CA SER A 162 10.95 -7.83 5.83
C SER A 162 9.93 -6.84 6.37
N ALA A 163 10.38 -5.61 6.61
CA ALA A 163 9.53 -4.47 6.88
C ALA A 163 9.20 -3.69 5.59
N THR A 164 8.98 -4.39 4.48
CA THR A 164 8.62 -3.79 3.19
C THR A 164 7.11 -3.71 3.00
N ASN A 165 6.63 -3.32 1.82
CA ASN A 165 5.21 -3.08 1.59
C ASN A 165 4.48 -4.29 1.02
N ARG A 166 5.17 -5.19 0.33
CA ARG A 166 4.59 -6.28 -0.46
C ARG A 166 5.52 -7.47 -0.50
N ASN A 167 4.93 -8.66 -0.42
CA ASN A 167 5.64 -9.93 -0.43
C ASN A 167 5.06 -10.93 -1.42
N PHE A 168 4.42 -10.49 -2.50
CA PHE A 168 3.91 -11.44 -3.49
C PHE A 168 5.05 -12.28 -4.09
N LYS A 169 4.70 -13.45 -4.56
CA LYS A 169 5.65 -14.45 -5.06
C LYS A 169 6.63 -13.86 -6.09
N GLY A 170 7.92 -13.95 -5.80
CA GLY A 170 8.98 -13.38 -6.63
C GLY A 170 9.29 -11.90 -6.43
N ARG A 171 8.57 -11.20 -5.53
CA ARG A 171 8.77 -9.75 -5.30
C ARG A 171 10.18 -9.40 -4.83
N MET A 172 10.78 -10.22 -4.00
CA MET A 172 12.08 -9.97 -3.38
C MET A 172 13.19 -10.90 -3.88
N GLY A 173 13.01 -11.52 -5.04
CA GLY A 173 13.98 -12.45 -5.62
C GLY A 173 13.30 -13.67 -6.22
N SER A 174 13.74 -14.88 -5.85
CA SER A 174 13.22 -16.12 -6.38
C SER A 174 11.72 -16.32 -6.11
N LYS A 175 11.02 -16.88 -7.10
CA LYS A 175 9.62 -17.31 -6.94
C LYS A 175 9.47 -18.51 -5.98
N ASP A 176 10.55 -19.26 -5.74
CA ASP A 176 10.56 -20.43 -4.85
C ASP A 176 10.97 -20.07 -3.42
N ALA A 177 11.27 -18.79 -3.15
CA ALA A 177 11.50 -18.28 -1.80
C ALA A 177 10.19 -17.99 -1.07
N LYS A 178 10.26 -17.97 0.26
CA LYS A 178 9.16 -17.57 1.15
C LYS A 178 9.42 -16.20 1.70
N ALA A 179 8.65 -15.20 1.26
CA ALA A 179 8.76 -13.82 1.73
C ALA A 179 7.62 -13.48 2.70
N PHE A 180 8.00 -12.92 3.86
CA PHE A 180 7.09 -12.48 4.92
C PHE A 180 7.20 -10.99 5.18
N LEU A 181 6.10 -10.36 5.60
CA LEU A 181 6.07 -8.97 6.06
C LEU A 181 5.81 -8.91 7.56
N ALA A 182 6.62 -8.11 8.23
CA ALA A 182 6.50 -7.89 9.67
C ALA A 182 6.90 -6.46 10.04
N SER A 183 6.64 -6.06 11.28
CA SER A 183 7.12 -4.78 11.81
C SER A 183 8.65 -4.76 11.92
N PRO A 184 9.29 -3.56 11.91
CA PRO A 184 10.74 -3.43 12.10
C PRO A 184 11.26 -4.17 13.34
N ALA A 185 10.51 -4.13 14.44
CA ALA A 185 10.88 -4.81 15.68
C ALA A 185 10.87 -6.35 15.55
N VAL A 186 9.87 -6.92 14.87
CA VAL A 186 9.80 -8.36 14.59
C VAL A 186 10.90 -8.79 13.63
N VAL A 187 11.24 -7.97 12.63
CA VAL A 187 12.36 -8.24 11.72
C VAL A 187 13.67 -8.30 12.49
N ALA A 188 13.93 -7.33 13.38
CA ALA A 188 15.12 -7.31 14.22
C ALA A 188 15.19 -8.51 15.18
N ALA A 189 14.09 -8.82 15.88
CA ALA A 189 14.01 -9.97 16.78
C ALA A 189 14.26 -11.29 16.04
N SER A 190 13.68 -11.44 14.85
CA SER A 190 13.89 -12.63 14.02
C SER A 190 15.33 -12.75 13.52
N ALA A 191 15.97 -11.64 13.17
CA ALA A 191 17.37 -11.63 12.78
C ALA A 191 18.31 -12.01 13.94
N ILE A 192 18.01 -11.58 15.18
CA ILE A 192 18.78 -11.93 16.38
C ILE A 192 18.62 -13.42 16.71
N LYS A 193 17.43 -13.96 16.57
CA LYS A 193 17.12 -15.36 16.95
C LYS A 193 17.42 -16.39 15.86
N GLY A 194 17.49 -15.99 14.59
CA GLY A 194 17.66 -16.89 13.45
C GLY A 194 16.37 -17.63 13.03
N TYR A 195 15.26 -17.33 13.67
CA TYR A 195 13.92 -17.84 13.35
C TYR A 195 12.86 -16.76 13.57
N MET A 196 11.64 -16.96 13.13
CA MET A 196 10.56 -16.01 13.34
C MET A 196 10.33 -15.81 14.84
N ALA A 197 10.51 -14.57 15.31
CA ALA A 197 10.46 -14.25 16.73
C ALA A 197 9.79 -12.90 16.99
N VAL A 198 9.19 -12.78 18.17
CA VAL A 198 8.67 -11.51 18.69
C VAL A 198 9.75 -10.82 19.52
N PRO A 199 9.75 -9.48 19.62
CA PRO A 199 10.57 -8.76 20.57
C PRO A 199 10.26 -9.21 22.01
N ASN A 200 11.27 -9.29 22.87
CA ASN A 200 11.15 -9.88 24.22
C ASN A 200 10.22 -9.12 25.18
N ASP A 201 9.72 -7.94 24.82
CA ASP A 201 9.07 -7.01 25.76
C ASP A 201 7.56 -7.20 25.88
N VAL A 202 6.96 -8.14 25.13
CA VAL A 202 5.51 -8.33 25.13
C VAL A 202 5.16 -9.74 25.55
N LYS A 203 5.00 -9.94 26.88
CA LYS A 203 4.22 -11.06 27.39
C LYS A 203 2.74 -10.73 27.15
N ILE A 204 2.23 -11.15 26.03
CA ILE A 204 0.78 -11.12 25.79
C ILE A 204 0.29 -12.54 26.00
N ASP A 205 -0.53 -12.69 27.01
CA ASP A 205 -1.36 -13.88 27.24
C ASP A 205 -2.45 -13.82 26.14
N HIS A 206 -2.28 -14.61 25.10
CA HIS A 206 -2.96 -14.39 23.85
C HIS A 206 -4.07 -15.41 23.63
N ASP A 207 -5.31 -14.95 23.73
CA ASP A 207 -6.48 -15.64 23.16
C ASP A 207 -6.85 -14.98 21.82
N PRO A 208 -6.51 -15.58 20.67
CA PRO A 208 -6.79 -15.00 19.37
C PRO A 208 -8.27 -14.96 19.01
N THR A 209 -9.14 -15.59 19.79
CA THR A 209 -10.56 -15.77 19.47
C THR A 209 -11.45 -14.61 19.90
N GLY A 210 -10.95 -13.67 20.71
CA GLY A 210 -11.72 -12.57 21.27
C GLY A 210 -11.36 -11.17 20.76
N ILE A 211 -10.68 -11.05 19.61
CA ILE A 211 -10.10 -9.77 19.18
C ILE A 211 -11.10 -8.86 18.47
N VAL A 212 -12.08 -9.41 17.77
CA VAL A 212 -13.02 -8.62 16.95
C VAL A 212 -14.46 -9.05 17.19
N GLU A 213 -15.25 -8.14 17.74
CA GLU A 213 -16.71 -8.26 17.74
C GLU A 213 -17.25 -7.52 16.52
N ILE A 214 -18.07 -8.20 15.71
CA ILE A 214 -18.75 -7.62 14.55
C ILE A 214 -20.20 -7.44 14.94
N GLU A 215 -20.61 -6.19 15.17
CA GLU A 215 -22.02 -5.85 15.31
C GLU A 215 -22.58 -5.57 13.90
N GLY A 216 -23.55 -6.37 13.47
CA GLY A 216 -24.27 -6.11 12.22
C GLY A 216 -25.10 -4.82 12.34
N ALA A 217 -25.01 -3.95 11.34
CA ALA A 217 -26.03 -2.92 11.18
C ALA A 217 -27.32 -3.62 10.72
N GLU A 218 -28.45 -3.35 11.38
CA GLU A 218 -29.75 -3.70 10.81
C GLU A 218 -29.86 -3.02 9.44
N GLU A 219 -30.23 -3.78 8.41
CA GLU A 219 -30.52 -3.26 7.09
C GLU A 219 -31.67 -2.27 7.20
N SER A 220 -31.37 -1.00 7.35
CA SER A 220 -32.36 0.04 7.19
C SER A 220 -32.49 0.36 5.70
N GLU A 221 -33.68 0.12 5.16
CA GLU A 221 -34.06 0.50 3.80
C GLU A 221 -33.55 1.90 3.45
N GLU A 222 -32.84 1.99 2.32
CA GLU A 222 -32.33 3.23 1.78
C GLU A 222 -33.48 4.22 1.50
N SER A 223 -33.60 5.22 2.33
CA SER A 223 -34.28 6.44 1.91
C SER A 223 -33.26 7.24 1.08
N SER A 224 -33.37 7.15 -0.23
CA SER A 224 -32.69 8.04 -1.17
C SER A 224 -33.22 9.45 -1.00
N SER A 225 -32.60 10.25 -0.12
CA SER A 225 -32.70 11.70 -0.24
C SER A 225 -31.76 12.15 -1.33
N ALA A 226 -32.33 12.57 -2.47
CA ALA A 226 -31.59 13.24 -3.52
C ALA A 226 -30.82 14.44 -2.93
N PRO A 227 -29.57 14.67 -3.35
CA PRO A 227 -28.85 15.87 -2.92
C PRO A 227 -29.58 17.11 -3.45
N GLU A 228 -29.75 18.09 -2.57
CA GLU A 228 -30.25 19.41 -2.90
C GLU A 228 -29.52 20.01 -4.11
N ALA A 229 -30.28 20.77 -4.91
CA ALA A 229 -29.87 21.36 -6.16
C ALA A 229 -28.43 21.88 -6.16
N ALA A 230 -27.63 21.32 -7.04
CA ALA A 230 -26.26 21.75 -7.26
C ALA A 230 -26.20 23.24 -7.59
N ALA A 231 -25.39 23.97 -6.84
CA ALA A 231 -25.00 25.31 -7.22
C ALA A 231 -24.46 25.26 -8.67
N THR A 232 -24.89 26.21 -9.50
CA THR A 232 -24.41 26.35 -10.88
C THR A 232 -22.90 26.57 -10.86
N VAL A 233 -22.13 25.51 -11.08
CA VAL A 233 -20.68 25.59 -11.21
C VAL A 233 -20.35 26.23 -12.55
N GLU A 234 -19.69 27.38 -12.52
CA GLU A 234 -19.19 28.04 -13.73
C GLU A 234 -18.13 27.14 -14.37
N MET A 235 -18.44 26.61 -15.56
CA MET A 235 -17.52 25.71 -16.27
C MET A 235 -16.35 26.49 -16.85
N LEU A 236 -15.14 25.99 -16.69
CA LEU A 236 -13.93 26.54 -17.31
C LEU A 236 -14.11 26.61 -18.85
N PRO A 237 -13.58 27.65 -19.51
CA PRO A 237 -13.80 27.89 -20.95
C PRO A 237 -13.45 26.71 -21.87
N GLU A 238 -12.47 25.90 -21.50
CA GLU A 238 -11.98 24.76 -22.29
C GLU A 238 -12.57 23.41 -21.85
N PHE A 239 -13.42 23.38 -20.84
CA PHE A 239 -14.01 22.13 -20.39
C PHE A 239 -15.04 21.61 -21.39
N PRO A 240 -15.01 20.32 -21.78
CA PRO A 240 -15.91 19.79 -22.80
C PRO A 240 -17.36 19.85 -22.32
N LYS A 241 -18.21 20.62 -23.03
CA LYS A 241 -19.63 20.75 -22.71
C LYS A 241 -20.41 19.46 -22.98
N LYS A 242 -19.88 18.57 -23.81
CA LYS A 242 -20.52 17.30 -24.21
C LYS A 242 -19.46 16.30 -24.64
N ILE A 243 -19.55 15.09 -24.11
CA ILE A 243 -18.77 13.93 -24.52
C ILE A 243 -19.71 12.95 -25.20
N ARG A 244 -19.30 12.40 -26.35
CA ARG A 244 -20.03 11.38 -27.08
C ARG A 244 -19.09 10.28 -27.51
N GLY A 245 -19.51 9.01 -27.38
CA GLY A 245 -18.77 7.83 -27.77
C GLY A 245 -19.62 6.60 -27.52
N GLU A 246 -19.21 5.47 -28.02
CA GLU A 246 -19.79 4.18 -27.67
C GLU A 246 -19.42 3.84 -26.21
N LEU A 247 -20.28 3.09 -25.52
CA LEU A 247 -20.05 2.65 -24.17
C LEU A 247 -19.38 1.28 -24.20
N ILE A 248 -18.19 1.18 -23.67
CA ILE A 248 -17.48 -0.08 -23.50
C ILE A 248 -17.65 -0.53 -22.05
N PHE A 249 -18.54 -1.48 -21.83
CA PHE A 249 -18.86 -1.97 -20.48
C PHE A 249 -17.93 -3.11 -20.06
N CYS A 250 -17.03 -2.84 -19.14
CA CYS A 250 -16.12 -3.78 -18.51
C CYS A 250 -16.73 -4.23 -17.17
N ASP A 251 -17.57 -5.27 -17.20
CA ASP A 251 -18.34 -5.71 -16.03
C ASP A 251 -17.49 -6.48 -15.02
N GLN A 252 -16.61 -5.75 -14.33
CA GLN A 252 -15.81 -6.33 -13.25
C GLN A 252 -15.55 -5.29 -12.16
N ASP A 253 -15.70 -5.71 -10.90
CA ASP A 253 -15.27 -4.92 -9.75
C ASP A 253 -13.76 -5.13 -9.50
N ASN A 254 -13.14 -4.14 -8.87
CA ASN A 254 -11.74 -4.19 -8.47
C ASN A 254 -10.76 -4.39 -9.63
N ILE A 255 -11.06 -3.88 -10.84
CA ILE A 255 -10.07 -3.82 -11.91
C ILE A 255 -8.89 -3.01 -11.38
N ASN A 256 -7.76 -3.68 -11.19
CA ASN A 256 -6.59 -3.07 -10.57
C ASN A 256 -5.70 -2.38 -11.62
N THR A 257 -4.77 -1.57 -11.15
CA THR A 257 -3.84 -0.84 -12.02
C THR A 257 -2.96 -1.74 -12.89
N ASP A 258 -2.76 -3.02 -12.52
CA ASP A 258 -2.07 -4.01 -13.32
C ASP A 258 -2.96 -4.57 -14.44
N GLY A 259 -4.26 -4.66 -14.19
CA GLY A 259 -5.26 -4.97 -15.22
C GLY A 259 -5.36 -3.87 -16.28
N ILE A 260 -5.23 -2.60 -15.85
CA ILE A 260 -5.31 -1.43 -16.74
C ILE A 260 -4.00 -1.24 -17.51
N TYR A 261 -2.87 -1.29 -16.84
CA TYR A 261 -1.53 -1.16 -17.44
C TYR A 261 -0.59 -2.21 -16.86
N PRO A 262 -0.15 -3.21 -17.67
CA PRO A 262 0.62 -4.33 -17.16
C PRO A 262 1.95 -3.92 -16.52
N GLY A 263 2.23 -4.50 -15.35
CA GLY A 263 3.42 -4.16 -14.56
C GLY A 263 4.74 -4.41 -15.26
N LYS A 264 4.79 -5.33 -16.21
CA LYS A 264 5.98 -5.61 -17.01
C LYS A 264 6.50 -4.39 -17.77
N TYR A 265 5.62 -3.45 -18.16
CA TYR A 265 6.00 -2.22 -18.87
C TYR A 265 6.30 -1.05 -17.93
N THR A 266 6.02 -1.16 -16.64
CA THR A 266 6.24 -0.07 -15.67
C THR A 266 7.72 0.26 -15.47
N TYR A 267 8.59 -0.70 -15.71
CA TYR A 267 10.04 -0.59 -15.52
C TYR A 267 10.84 -0.42 -16.83
N GLU A 268 10.13 -0.28 -17.95
CA GLU A 268 10.78 0.04 -19.22
C GLU A 268 11.07 1.54 -19.30
N ASP A 269 12.30 1.90 -19.66
CA ASP A 269 12.66 3.28 -19.94
C ASP A 269 11.98 3.72 -21.25
N TYR A 270 11.24 4.84 -21.21
CA TYR A 270 10.64 5.49 -22.39
C TYR A 270 9.57 4.67 -23.15
N VAL A 271 8.50 4.27 -22.48
CA VAL A 271 7.33 3.71 -23.17
C VAL A 271 6.59 4.82 -23.93
N SER A 272 6.45 4.67 -25.26
CA SER A 272 5.74 5.66 -26.08
C SER A 272 4.24 5.66 -25.81
N LYS A 273 3.53 6.75 -26.21
CA LYS A 273 2.07 6.82 -26.07
C LYS A 273 1.37 5.74 -26.88
N GLU A 274 1.89 5.43 -28.07
CA GLU A 274 1.38 4.38 -28.95
C GLU A 274 1.49 3.03 -28.24
N LYS A 275 2.64 2.76 -27.61
CA LYS A 275 2.82 1.51 -26.86
C LYS A 275 1.93 1.44 -25.61
N MET A 276 1.74 2.57 -24.92
CA MET A 276 0.79 2.62 -23.79
C MET A 276 -0.64 2.31 -24.25
N ALA A 277 -1.05 2.84 -25.40
CA ALA A 277 -2.35 2.55 -26.00
C ALA A 277 -2.51 1.07 -26.38
N GLU A 278 -1.50 0.46 -26.98
CA GLU A 278 -1.50 -0.95 -27.38
C GLU A 278 -1.68 -1.92 -26.21
N VAL A 279 -1.09 -1.61 -25.04
CA VAL A 279 -1.10 -2.49 -23.88
C VAL A 279 -2.16 -2.15 -22.84
N CYS A 280 -2.94 -1.09 -23.09
CA CYS A 280 -4.03 -0.67 -22.22
C CYS A 280 -5.05 -1.80 -22.07
N MET A 281 -5.38 -2.18 -20.83
CA MET A 281 -6.31 -3.26 -20.46
C MET A 281 -5.92 -4.67 -20.96
N GLU A 282 -4.67 -4.89 -21.42
CA GLU A 282 -4.18 -6.18 -21.92
C GLU A 282 -4.36 -7.32 -20.90
N ASN A 283 -4.08 -7.05 -19.62
CA ASN A 283 -4.24 -8.05 -18.56
C ASN A 283 -5.69 -8.25 -18.11
N TYR A 284 -6.58 -7.34 -18.45
CA TYR A 284 -8.00 -7.45 -18.16
C TYR A 284 -8.71 -8.28 -19.23
N ASP A 285 -8.62 -7.85 -20.49
CA ASP A 285 -9.22 -8.52 -21.65
C ASP A 285 -8.40 -8.24 -22.91
N SER A 286 -7.91 -9.30 -23.55
CA SER A 286 -7.16 -9.21 -24.81
C SER A 286 -7.99 -8.62 -25.96
N ASN A 287 -9.31 -8.74 -25.90
CA ASN A 287 -10.22 -8.20 -26.92
C ASN A 287 -10.45 -6.70 -26.78
N PHE A 288 -10.13 -6.11 -25.64
CA PHE A 288 -10.31 -4.68 -25.38
C PHE A 288 -9.72 -3.80 -26.50
N GLN A 289 -8.57 -4.20 -27.02
CA GLN A 289 -7.86 -3.46 -28.06
C GLN A 289 -8.62 -3.38 -29.39
N SER A 290 -9.36 -4.44 -29.72
CA SER A 290 -10.16 -4.51 -30.96
C SER A 290 -11.54 -3.86 -30.83
N LEU A 291 -12.04 -3.74 -29.60
CA LEU A 291 -13.37 -3.20 -29.31
C LEU A 291 -13.36 -1.66 -29.15
N VAL A 292 -12.28 -1.12 -28.56
CA VAL A 292 -12.23 0.29 -28.14
C VAL A 292 -11.61 1.18 -29.19
N ASN A 293 -12.36 2.19 -29.62
CA ASN A 293 -11.93 3.23 -30.54
C ASN A 293 -11.67 4.57 -29.80
N PRO A 294 -10.85 5.45 -30.36
CA PRO A 294 -10.68 6.81 -29.81
C PRO A 294 -12.02 7.54 -29.74
N GLY A 295 -12.33 8.11 -28.59
CA GLY A 295 -13.59 8.79 -28.30
C GLY A 295 -14.60 7.95 -27.53
N ASP A 296 -14.42 6.64 -27.41
CA ASP A 296 -15.29 5.76 -26.65
C ASP A 296 -15.18 6.01 -25.14
N ILE A 297 -16.23 5.61 -24.42
CA ILE A 297 -16.37 5.81 -22.98
C ILE A 297 -16.27 4.44 -22.28
N VAL A 298 -15.30 4.28 -21.42
CA VAL A 298 -15.17 3.06 -20.61
C VAL A 298 -16.12 3.14 -19.43
N VAL A 299 -16.90 2.08 -19.23
CA VAL A 299 -17.81 1.92 -18.08
C VAL A 299 -17.40 0.68 -17.32
N SER A 300 -17.25 0.76 -15.99
CA SER A 300 -16.76 -0.35 -15.18
C SER A 300 -17.47 -0.46 -13.83
N GLY A 301 -17.21 -1.55 -13.13
CA GLY A 301 -17.77 -1.82 -11.81
C GLY A 301 -17.25 -0.93 -10.69
N PHE A 302 -17.25 -1.46 -9.49
CA PHE A 302 -16.81 -0.73 -8.28
C PHE A 302 -15.32 -0.86 -8.03
N ASN A 303 -14.75 0.19 -7.39
CA ASN A 303 -13.33 0.26 -6.98
C ASN A 303 -12.36 0.12 -8.17
N PHE A 304 -12.68 0.79 -9.30
CA PHE A 304 -11.84 0.80 -10.49
C PHE A 304 -10.48 1.47 -10.21
N GLY A 305 -9.41 0.90 -10.77
CA GLY A 305 -8.05 1.41 -10.62
C GLY A 305 -7.43 1.14 -9.25
N THR A 306 -7.92 0.13 -8.51
CA THR A 306 -7.35 -0.29 -7.23
C THR A 306 -5.93 -0.85 -7.39
N GLY A 307 -5.20 -1.00 -6.30
CA GLY A 307 -3.86 -1.61 -6.29
C GLY A 307 -2.73 -0.59 -6.18
N SER A 308 -1.68 -0.73 -7.00
CA SER A 308 -0.48 0.12 -6.88
C SER A 308 -0.69 1.51 -7.46
N SER A 309 0.07 2.47 -6.91
CA SER A 309 0.08 3.86 -7.39
C SER A 309 0.81 3.95 -8.74
N ARG A 310 0.10 3.63 -9.82
CA ARG A 310 0.64 3.73 -11.18
C ARG A 310 -0.07 4.85 -11.93
N GLU A 311 0.65 5.92 -12.19
CA GLU A 311 0.17 7.00 -13.05
C GLU A 311 -0.11 6.51 -14.47
N GLN A 312 0.69 5.54 -14.93
CA GLN A 312 0.54 4.90 -16.24
C GLN A 312 -0.84 4.27 -16.46
N ALA A 313 -1.57 3.89 -15.42
CA ALA A 313 -2.92 3.39 -15.58
C ALA A 313 -3.88 4.47 -16.13
N ALA A 314 -3.76 5.71 -15.70
CA ALA A 314 -4.56 6.82 -16.23
C ALA A 314 -4.06 7.27 -17.61
N THR A 315 -2.74 7.38 -17.79
CA THR A 315 -2.16 7.84 -19.06
C THR A 315 -2.33 6.83 -20.20
N ALA A 316 -2.38 5.51 -19.91
CA ALA A 316 -2.66 4.49 -20.92
C ALA A 316 -4.10 4.56 -21.46
N ILE A 317 -5.07 4.81 -20.61
CA ILE A 317 -6.48 5.03 -21.01
C ILE A 317 -6.58 6.28 -21.90
N LEU A 318 -5.91 7.38 -21.52
CA LEU A 318 -5.82 8.58 -22.35
C LEU A 318 -5.11 8.33 -23.69
N ALA A 319 -4.01 7.58 -23.66
CA ALA A 319 -3.26 7.22 -24.88
C ALA A 319 -4.11 6.38 -25.84
N LYS A 320 -5.01 5.54 -25.32
CA LYS A 320 -5.99 4.78 -26.12
C LYS A 320 -7.06 5.70 -26.76
N GLY A 321 -7.14 6.96 -26.32
CA GLY A 321 -8.11 7.93 -26.84
C GLY A 321 -9.45 7.90 -26.09
N VAL A 322 -9.53 7.27 -24.93
CA VAL A 322 -10.72 7.25 -24.07
C VAL A 322 -10.80 8.55 -23.27
N PRO A 323 -11.79 9.43 -23.50
CA PRO A 323 -11.89 10.73 -22.83
C PRO A 323 -12.55 10.66 -21.45
N LEU A 324 -13.28 9.61 -21.15
CA LEU A 324 -14.08 9.47 -19.93
C LEU A 324 -14.13 8.03 -19.45
N VAL A 325 -13.93 7.85 -18.17
CA VAL A 325 -14.22 6.59 -17.47
C VAL A 325 -15.39 6.80 -16.52
N VAL A 326 -16.42 5.96 -16.63
CA VAL A 326 -17.56 5.91 -15.72
C VAL A 326 -17.44 4.64 -14.88
N ALA A 327 -17.57 4.73 -13.57
CA ALA A 327 -17.51 3.56 -12.71
C ALA A 327 -18.50 3.63 -11.55
N GLY A 328 -18.74 2.51 -10.91
CA GLY A 328 -19.50 2.48 -9.66
C GLY A 328 -18.79 3.21 -8.52
N SER A 329 -17.47 3.12 -8.49
CA SER A 329 -16.55 3.91 -7.64
C SER A 329 -15.12 3.76 -8.14
N PHE A 330 -14.24 4.66 -7.71
CA PHE A 330 -12.81 4.64 -8.03
C PHE A 330 -11.94 4.45 -6.78
N SER A 331 -10.77 3.85 -6.96
CA SER A 331 -9.75 3.94 -5.93
C SER A 331 -9.21 5.38 -5.84
N ASN A 332 -8.93 5.85 -4.63
CA ASN A 332 -8.44 7.23 -4.40
C ASN A 332 -7.16 7.57 -5.20
N ILE A 333 -6.26 6.59 -5.36
CA ILE A 333 -4.99 6.80 -6.07
C ILE A 333 -5.24 6.98 -7.56
N PHE A 334 -6.05 6.11 -8.16
CA PHE A 334 -6.41 6.21 -9.58
C PHE A 334 -7.15 7.51 -9.87
N PHE A 335 -8.11 7.85 -9.02
CA PHE A 335 -8.88 9.10 -9.14
C PHE A 335 -7.99 10.34 -9.14
N ARG A 336 -7.01 10.42 -8.22
CA ARG A 336 -6.04 11.52 -8.18
C ARG A 336 -5.14 11.55 -9.42
N ASN A 337 -4.64 10.38 -9.86
CA ASN A 337 -3.84 10.29 -11.08
C ASN A 337 -4.65 10.71 -12.32
N SER A 338 -5.93 10.37 -12.36
CA SER A 338 -6.84 10.80 -13.45
C SER A 338 -6.98 12.32 -13.50
N ILE A 339 -7.21 12.97 -12.36
CA ILE A 339 -7.28 14.43 -12.28
C ILE A 339 -5.95 15.07 -12.75
N ASN A 340 -4.82 14.56 -12.25
CA ASN A 340 -3.50 15.10 -12.60
C ASN A 340 -3.18 15.01 -14.09
N ASN A 341 -3.74 14.01 -14.76
CA ASN A 341 -3.51 13.77 -16.18
C ASN A 341 -4.70 14.21 -17.08
N ALA A 342 -5.67 14.92 -16.52
CA ALA A 342 -6.88 15.38 -17.23
C ALA A 342 -7.72 14.25 -17.84
N LEU A 343 -7.68 13.04 -17.27
CA LEU A 343 -8.62 11.97 -17.58
C LEU A 343 -9.92 12.23 -16.80
N LEU A 344 -11.03 12.39 -17.50
CA LEU A 344 -12.33 12.58 -16.85
C LEU A 344 -12.81 11.27 -16.22
N THR A 345 -13.31 11.37 -15.00
CA THR A 345 -13.88 10.25 -14.24
C THR A 345 -15.23 10.65 -13.67
N LEU A 346 -16.20 9.73 -13.72
CA LEU A 346 -17.54 9.93 -13.20
C LEU A 346 -17.98 8.71 -12.39
N GLU A 347 -18.36 8.92 -11.13
CA GLU A 347 -18.99 7.88 -10.32
C GLU A 347 -20.49 7.87 -10.56
N LEU A 348 -21.01 6.74 -11.04
CA LEU A 348 -22.42 6.57 -11.33
C LEU A 348 -22.89 5.14 -11.00
N PRO A 349 -23.01 4.80 -9.69
CA PRO A 349 -23.39 3.44 -9.24
C PRO A 349 -24.72 2.93 -9.81
N SER A 350 -25.68 3.84 -9.99
CA SER A 350 -27.01 3.50 -10.56
C SER A 350 -26.94 3.02 -12.00
N LEU A 351 -26.05 3.60 -12.83
CA LEU A 351 -25.83 3.15 -14.18
C LEU A 351 -25.23 1.73 -14.20
N ILE A 352 -24.26 1.46 -13.35
CA ILE A 352 -23.60 0.15 -13.28
C ILE A 352 -24.62 -0.94 -12.91
N LYS A 353 -25.46 -0.68 -11.90
CA LYS A 353 -26.53 -1.61 -11.52
C LYS A 353 -27.47 -1.89 -12.71
N LEU A 354 -27.92 -0.84 -13.41
CA LEU A 354 -28.80 -0.97 -14.57
C LEU A 354 -28.18 -1.75 -15.72
N LEU A 355 -26.88 -1.52 -16.00
CA LEU A 355 -26.17 -2.24 -17.06
C LEU A 355 -26.02 -3.72 -16.72
N ARG A 356 -25.69 -4.05 -15.47
CA ARG A 356 -25.63 -5.43 -14.97
C ARG A 356 -26.94 -6.17 -15.08
N GLU A 357 -28.05 -5.52 -14.77
CA GLU A 357 -29.39 -6.11 -14.92
C GLU A 357 -29.75 -6.44 -16.38
N LYS A 358 -29.26 -5.64 -17.33
CA LYS A 358 -29.66 -5.76 -18.75
C LYS A 358 -28.66 -6.51 -19.62
N PHE A 359 -27.36 -6.43 -19.31
CA PHE A 359 -26.28 -6.81 -20.21
C PHE A 359 -25.20 -7.68 -19.55
N SER A 360 -25.45 -8.22 -18.36
CA SER A 360 -24.47 -9.12 -17.73
C SER A 360 -24.31 -10.39 -18.55
N ASP A 361 -23.10 -10.61 -19.04
CA ASP A 361 -22.71 -11.82 -19.76
C ASP A 361 -21.42 -12.37 -19.10
N PRO A 362 -21.49 -13.50 -18.37
CA PRO A 362 -20.35 -14.04 -17.67
C PRO A 362 -19.21 -14.51 -18.60
N ASP A 363 -19.50 -14.73 -19.89
CA ASP A 363 -18.52 -15.19 -20.86
C ASP A 363 -17.78 -14.05 -21.58
N ASN A 364 -18.32 -12.82 -21.51
CA ASN A 364 -17.75 -11.62 -22.10
C ASN A 364 -17.36 -10.61 -21.05
N LYS A 365 -16.08 -10.29 -20.96
CA LYS A 365 -15.57 -9.29 -20.02
C LYS A 365 -15.81 -7.85 -20.46
N CYS A 366 -15.89 -7.62 -21.76
CA CYS A 366 -16.18 -6.33 -22.38
C CYS A 366 -17.35 -6.42 -23.35
N LEU A 367 -18.32 -5.54 -23.18
CA LEU A 367 -19.49 -5.39 -24.07
C LEU A 367 -19.51 -3.99 -24.67
N THR A 368 -19.96 -3.86 -25.91
CA THR A 368 -20.18 -2.57 -26.61
C THR A 368 -21.64 -2.27 -26.73
#